data_0e6ed92d132ca88869ace86d5a9a3baa
#
_entry.id   0e6ed92d132ca88869ace86d5a9a3baa
#
_cell.length_a   1.000
_cell.length_b   1.000
_cell.length_c   1.000
_cell.angle_alpha   90.00
_cell.angle_beta   90.00
_cell.angle_gamma   90.00
#
_symmetry.space_group_name_H-M   'P 1'
#
loop_
_entity.id
_entity.type
_entity.pdbx_description
1 polymer ?
#
loop_
_entity_poly.entity_id
_entity_poly.type
_entity_poly.pdbx_seq_one_letter_code
_entity_poly.pdbx_strand_id
1 'polypeptide(L)'
;MEKHVEKSIQNKSCGFNFENSYLNLPDLLYTKLAPVAVSSPEMVVFNEALANSMALNYQQLNQNEQAMLFSGNSLPKGAEPFAQAYAGHQFGHFTMLGDGRAVAWGEHITPTDQRFDLQFKGSGPTRYSRGGDGRAALGPMLREYIISEAMQALNIPTTRSLAVVTHGEQVYRETSLPGAILTRVARSHIRVGTFQFAALKQDRETIQTLLDYTIKRHHPEIGESQNKPLSLLEAVIEKQ
;
A
#
# COMPACT_ATOMS: atom_id res chain seq x y z
N MET A 1 -10.38 2.64 -26.42
CA MET A 1 -11.18 1.92 -25.40
C MET A 1 -10.72 2.27 -23.99
N GLU A 2 -9.42 2.26 -23.68
CA GLU A 2 -8.86 2.58 -22.34
C GLU A 2 -9.25 3.96 -21.80
N LYS A 3 -9.10 5.03 -22.58
CA LYS A 3 -9.47 6.40 -22.15
C LYS A 3 -10.96 6.57 -21.80
N HIS A 4 -11.85 5.71 -22.36
CA HIS A 4 -13.27 5.72 -22.02
C HIS A 4 -13.54 5.03 -20.68
N VAL A 5 -12.82 3.94 -20.38
CA VAL A 5 -12.93 3.22 -19.11
C VAL A 5 -12.35 4.08 -17.97
N GLU A 6 -11.22 4.75 -18.19
CA GLU A 6 -10.62 5.66 -17.25
C GLU A 6 -11.56 6.82 -16.86
N LYS A 7 -12.17 7.49 -17.83
CA LYS A 7 -13.21 8.50 -17.59
C LYS A 7 -14.43 7.94 -16.87
N SER A 8 -14.82 6.69 -17.16
CA SER A 8 -15.94 6.03 -16.49
C SER A 8 -15.67 5.84 -15.01
N ILE A 9 -14.49 5.33 -14.63
CA ILE A 9 -14.12 5.10 -13.24
C ILE A 9 -14.00 6.42 -12.46
N GLN A 10 -13.40 7.46 -13.06
CA GLN A 10 -13.27 8.77 -12.43
C GLN A 10 -14.62 9.46 -12.18
N ASN A 11 -15.63 9.17 -12.98
CA ASN A 11 -16.98 9.74 -12.85
C ASN A 11 -17.90 8.93 -11.93
N LYS A 12 -17.58 7.67 -11.64
CA LYS A 12 -18.36 6.82 -10.73
C LYS A 12 -17.88 7.02 -9.30
N SER A 13 -18.82 7.28 -8.39
CA SER A 13 -18.51 7.34 -6.97
C SER A 13 -18.30 5.93 -6.43
N CYS A 14 -17.06 5.44 -6.50
CA CYS A 14 -16.69 4.13 -5.94
C CYS A 14 -16.58 4.13 -4.41
N GLY A 15 -16.94 5.21 -3.75
CA GLY A 15 -16.86 5.35 -2.29
C GLY A 15 -15.45 5.73 -1.76
N PHE A 16 -14.45 5.85 -2.63
CA PHE A 16 -13.14 6.31 -2.16
C PHE A 16 -13.17 7.78 -1.74
N ASN A 17 -12.66 8.03 -0.55
CA ASN A 17 -12.46 9.38 0.01
C ASN A 17 -11.00 9.46 0.47
N PHE A 18 -10.16 10.18 -0.28
CA PHE A 18 -8.73 10.22 -0.04
C PHE A 18 -8.29 11.46 0.72
N GLU A 19 -7.43 11.22 1.71
CA GLU A 19 -6.59 12.22 2.34
C GLU A 19 -5.16 11.70 2.38
N ASN A 20 -4.28 12.29 1.57
CA ASN A 20 -2.92 11.76 1.35
C ASN A 20 -1.93 12.39 2.34
N SER A 21 -2.14 12.17 3.64
CA SER A 21 -1.38 12.84 4.70
C SER A 21 0.10 12.46 4.74
N TYR A 22 0.45 11.24 4.29
CA TYR A 22 1.86 10.80 4.20
C TYR A 22 2.68 11.68 3.25
N LEU A 23 2.07 12.24 2.22
CA LEU A 23 2.74 13.14 1.25
C LEU A 23 3.06 14.53 1.81
N ASN A 24 2.63 14.84 3.04
CA ASN A 24 3.06 16.03 3.78
C ASN A 24 4.37 15.81 4.55
N LEU A 25 4.88 14.58 4.59
CA LEU A 25 6.20 14.27 5.15
C LEU A 25 7.32 14.75 4.20
N PRO A 26 8.56 14.89 4.68
CA PRO A 26 9.69 15.22 3.82
C PRO A 26 9.85 14.30 2.62
N ASP A 27 10.13 14.84 1.45
CA ASP A 27 10.30 14.14 0.16
C ASP A 27 11.33 13.01 0.20
N LEU A 28 12.21 13.03 1.21
CA LEU A 28 13.16 11.96 1.48
C LEU A 28 12.47 10.62 1.72
N LEU A 29 11.26 10.62 2.29
CA LEU A 29 10.55 9.42 2.73
C LEU A 29 9.73 8.73 1.63
N TYR A 30 9.59 9.35 0.46
CA TYR A 30 8.82 8.77 -0.65
C TYR A 30 9.29 9.25 -2.02
N THR A 31 8.77 8.63 -3.05
CA THR A 31 8.89 9.09 -4.44
C THR A 31 7.54 9.00 -5.11
N LYS A 32 7.00 10.11 -5.62
CA LYS A 32 5.76 10.10 -6.40
C LYS A 32 5.98 9.40 -7.74
N LEU A 33 5.14 8.43 -8.06
CA LEU A 33 5.13 7.72 -9.34
C LEU A 33 3.80 6.99 -9.53
N ALA A 34 3.37 6.86 -10.77
CA ALA A 34 2.19 6.06 -11.10
C ALA A 34 2.53 4.55 -11.18
N PRO A 35 1.57 3.65 -10.91
CA PRO A 35 1.69 2.25 -11.29
C PRO A 35 1.94 2.12 -12.80
N VAL A 36 2.69 1.10 -13.20
CA VAL A 36 2.90 0.80 -14.62
C VAL A 36 1.68 0.06 -15.15
N ALA A 37 1.03 0.63 -16.15
CA ALA A 37 -0.14 0.02 -16.78
C ALA A 37 0.16 -1.40 -17.30
N VAL A 38 -0.87 -2.24 -17.30
CA VAL A 38 -0.80 -3.64 -17.71
C VAL A 38 -1.78 -3.90 -18.86
N SER A 39 -1.46 -4.89 -19.73
CA SER A 39 -2.14 -5.07 -21.01
C SER A 39 -3.53 -5.68 -20.91
N SER A 40 -3.74 -6.64 -20.01
CA SER A 40 -5.00 -7.39 -19.92
C SER A 40 -5.30 -7.77 -18.45
N PRO A 41 -5.76 -6.80 -17.64
CA PRO A 41 -6.08 -7.09 -16.26
C PRO A 41 -7.36 -7.91 -16.12
N GLU A 42 -7.30 -8.99 -15.34
CA GLU A 42 -8.45 -9.83 -15.01
C GLU A 42 -8.53 -10.07 -13.51
N MET A 43 -9.72 -9.88 -12.92
CA MET A 43 -9.96 -10.12 -11.52
C MET A 43 -9.88 -11.60 -11.19
N VAL A 44 -8.98 -11.99 -10.26
CA VAL A 44 -8.85 -13.36 -9.78
C VAL A 44 -9.65 -13.57 -8.50
N VAL A 45 -9.52 -12.66 -7.54
CA VAL A 45 -10.26 -12.68 -6.29
C VAL A 45 -10.46 -11.26 -5.78
N PHE A 46 -11.64 -11.03 -5.22
CA PHE A 46 -12.02 -9.76 -4.59
C PHE A 46 -12.63 -10.00 -3.21
N ASN A 47 -12.21 -9.22 -2.24
CA ASN A 47 -12.66 -9.31 -0.85
C ASN A 47 -13.84 -8.35 -0.62
N GLU A 48 -15.04 -8.82 -0.92
CA GLU A 48 -16.28 -8.04 -0.75
C GLU A 48 -16.52 -7.62 0.70
N ALA A 49 -16.22 -8.50 1.66
CA ALA A 49 -16.40 -8.20 3.08
C ALA A 49 -15.50 -7.03 3.52
N LEU A 50 -14.24 -7.02 3.09
CA LEU A 50 -13.33 -5.91 3.35
C LEU A 50 -13.77 -4.64 2.63
N ALA A 51 -14.17 -4.73 1.35
CA ALA A 51 -14.67 -3.58 0.60
C ALA A 51 -15.88 -2.92 1.28
N ASN A 52 -16.83 -3.74 1.73
CA ASN A 52 -18.02 -3.27 2.45
C ASN A 52 -17.64 -2.61 3.79
N SER A 53 -16.68 -3.17 4.54
CA SER A 53 -16.20 -2.57 5.80
C SER A 53 -15.53 -1.20 5.59
N MET A 54 -14.99 -0.97 4.39
CA MET A 54 -14.41 0.30 3.96
C MET A 54 -15.44 1.25 3.31
N ALA A 55 -16.72 0.88 3.26
CA ALA A 55 -17.80 1.62 2.60
C ALA A 55 -17.54 1.90 1.10
N LEU A 56 -16.89 0.97 0.39
CA LEU A 56 -16.64 1.07 -1.04
C LEU A 56 -17.87 0.63 -1.85
N ASN A 57 -18.25 1.41 -2.85
CA ASN A 57 -19.36 1.15 -3.77
C ASN A 57 -18.88 0.43 -5.05
N TYR A 58 -18.17 -0.68 -4.88
CA TYR A 58 -17.57 -1.43 -5.99
C TYR A 58 -18.60 -2.02 -6.97
N GLN A 59 -19.84 -2.23 -6.54
CA GLN A 59 -20.95 -2.72 -7.38
C GLN A 59 -21.33 -1.76 -8.51
N GLN A 60 -20.94 -0.50 -8.44
CA GLN A 60 -21.12 0.46 -9.53
C GLN A 60 -20.16 0.20 -10.69
N LEU A 61 -19.12 -0.58 -10.47
CA LEU A 61 -18.13 -0.96 -11.47
C LEU A 61 -18.48 -2.35 -12.04
N ASN A 62 -18.44 -2.48 -13.36
CA ASN A 62 -18.45 -3.80 -13.97
C ASN A 62 -17.11 -4.52 -13.74
N GLN A 63 -17.04 -5.82 -14.06
CA GLN A 63 -15.84 -6.63 -13.81
C GLN A 63 -14.57 -6.09 -14.48
N ASN A 64 -14.67 -5.57 -15.70
CA ASN A 64 -13.54 -4.98 -16.40
C ASN A 64 -13.08 -3.68 -15.73
N GLU A 65 -14.00 -2.82 -15.32
CA GLU A 65 -13.69 -1.58 -14.57
C GLU A 65 -13.04 -1.88 -13.22
N GLN A 66 -13.50 -2.92 -12.50
CA GLN A 66 -12.87 -3.38 -11.26
C GLN A 66 -11.45 -3.88 -11.53
N ALA A 67 -11.24 -4.69 -12.57
CA ALA A 67 -9.90 -5.16 -12.95
C ALA A 67 -8.97 -4.00 -13.32
N MET A 68 -9.44 -3.01 -14.08
CA MET A 68 -8.69 -1.81 -14.44
C MET A 68 -8.33 -0.96 -13.21
N LEU A 69 -9.25 -0.83 -12.25
CA LEU A 69 -9.02 -0.12 -11.00
C LEU A 69 -7.96 -0.81 -10.15
N PHE A 70 -8.15 -2.11 -9.86
CA PHE A 70 -7.30 -2.87 -8.95
C PHE A 70 -5.99 -3.37 -9.59
N SER A 71 -5.78 -3.14 -10.89
CA SER A 71 -4.47 -3.27 -11.54
C SER A 71 -3.65 -1.97 -11.49
N GLY A 72 -4.28 -0.84 -11.16
CA GLY A 72 -3.66 0.48 -11.22
C GLY A 72 -3.66 1.12 -12.62
N ASN A 73 -4.33 0.50 -13.60
CA ASN A 73 -4.49 1.08 -14.95
C ASN A 73 -5.38 2.34 -14.92
N SER A 74 -6.30 2.40 -13.96
CA SER A 74 -7.14 3.57 -13.75
C SER A 74 -7.27 3.82 -12.25
N LEU A 75 -7.01 5.04 -11.81
CA LEU A 75 -7.08 5.41 -10.41
C LEU A 75 -8.31 6.30 -10.13
N PRO A 76 -8.97 6.15 -8.98
CA PRO A 76 -10.08 7.02 -8.60
C PRO A 76 -9.60 8.43 -8.34
N LYS A 77 -10.53 9.38 -8.42
CA LYS A 77 -10.25 10.80 -8.13
C LYS A 77 -9.70 10.97 -6.71
N GLY A 78 -8.64 11.75 -6.59
CA GLY A 78 -7.96 12.03 -5.31
C GLY A 78 -6.83 11.05 -4.96
N ALA A 79 -6.65 9.96 -5.72
CA ALA A 79 -5.49 9.10 -5.57
C ALA A 79 -4.20 9.83 -5.96
N GLU A 80 -3.17 9.75 -5.12
CA GLU A 80 -1.83 10.29 -5.36
C GLU A 80 -0.78 9.20 -5.15
N PRO A 81 -0.39 8.47 -6.21
CA PRO A 81 0.48 7.31 -6.06
C PRO A 81 1.92 7.67 -5.69
N PHE A 82 2.49 6.88 -4.79
CA PHE A 82 3.88 7.01 -4.36
C PHE A 82 4.47 5.69 -3.87
N ALA A 83 5.80 5.58 -3.91
CA ALA A 83 6.55 4.49 -3.27
C ALA A 83 7.27 5.02 -2.03
N GLN A 84 7.23 4.26 -0.93
CA GLN A 84 7.84 4.64 0.34
C GLN A 84 9.30 4.22 0.42
N ALA A 85 10.14 5.08 1.04
CA ALA A 85 11.49 4.75 1.42
C ALA A 85 11.50 4.05 2.79
N TYR A 86 12.25 2.97 2.91
CA TYR A 86 12.54 2.32 4.19
C TYR A 86 13.83 1.50 4.08
N ALA A 87 14.39 1.12 5.21
CA ALA A 87 15.56 0.27 5.30
C ALA A 87 15.26 -0.94 6.21
N GLY A 88 16.13 -1.91 6.25
CA GLY A 88 15.99 -3.06 7.12
C GLY A 88 16.91 -4.20 6.74
N HIS A 89 16.83 -5.27 7.52
CA HIS A 89 17.60 -6.48 7.27
C HIS A 89 16.95 -7.34 6.19
N GLN A 90 17.74 -7.74 5.21
CA GLN A 90 17.34 -8.71 4.18
C GLN A 90 18.53 -9.63 3.88
N PHE A 91 18.31 -10.94 3.92
CA PHE A 91 19.35 -11.96 3.71
C PHE A 91 20.59 -11.77 4.61
N GLY A 92 20.38 -11.43 5.88
CA GLY A 92 21.45 -11.24 6.86
C GLY A 92 22.17 -9.89 6.80
N HIS A 93 21.80 -9.01 5.88
CA HIS A 93 22.43 -7.71 5.71
C HIS A 93 21.44 -6.57 5.90
N PHE A 94 21.89 -5.48 6.52
CA PHE A 94 21.13 -4.24 6.58
C PHE A 94 21.15 -3.55 5.20
N THR A 95 19.97 -3.30 4.64
CA THR A 95 19.83 -2.87 3.25
C THR A 95 18.84 -1.72 3.13
N MET A 96 19.12 -0.79 2.22
CA MET A 96 18.18 0.23 1.78
C MET A 96 17.14 -0.42 0.86
N LEU A 97 15.97 -0.73 1.41
CA LEU A 97 14.94 -1.48 0.70
C LEU A 97 14.01 -0.58 -0.10
N GLY A 98 13.08 0.09 0.57
CA GLY A 98 11.98 0.82 -0.05
C GLY A 98 10.95 -0.08 -0.75
N ASP A 99 9.90 0.54 -1.26
CA ASP A 99 8.82 -0.13 -2.00
C ASP A 99 9.27 -0.47 -3.44
N GLY A 100 10.15 -1.46 -3.60
CA GLY A 100 10.76 -1.81 -4.89
C GLY A 100 9.80 -2.45 -5.92
N ARG A 101 8.59 -2.82 -5.52
CA ARG A 101 7.51 -3.35 -6.36
C ARG A 101 6.13 -3.03 -5.82
N ALA A 102 6.04 -2.02 -4.99
CA ALA A 102 4.77 -1.60 -4.41
C ALA A 102 4.59 -0.10 -4.57
N VAL A 103 3.35 0.32 -4.74
CA VAL A 103 2.95 1.71 -4.92
C VAL A 103 1.73 1.95 -4.05
N ALA A 104 1.86 2.76 -3.00
CA ALA A 104 0.72 3.30 -2.29
C ALA A 104 -0.02 4.26 -3.22
N TRP A 105 -1.35 4.26 -3.20
CA TRP A 105 -2.14 5.11 -4.09
C TRP A 105 -3.16 5.99 -3.36
N GLY A 106 -3.20 5.90 -2.06
CA GLY A 106 -3.97 6.82 -1.23
C GLY A 106 -4.24 6.30 0.16
N GLU A 107 -4.68 7.21 1.02
CA GLU A 107 -5.19 6.97 2.35
C GLU A 107 -6.70 7.18 2.31
N HIS A 108 -7.46 6.10 2.34
CA HIS A 108 -8.92 6.14 2.33
C HIS A 108 -9.48 6.39 3.73
N ILE A 109 -10.40 7.35 3.84
CA ILE A 109 -11.13 7.66 5.07
C ILE A 109 -12.56 7.17 4.92
N THR A 110 -12.96 6.25 5.79
CA THR A 110 -14.35 5.75 5.81
C THR A 110 -15.32 6.80 6.38
N PRO A 111 -16.63 6.63 6.18
CA PRO A 111 -17.64 7.50 6.83
C PRO A 111 -17.61 7.47 8.36
N THR A 112 -16.92 6.51 8.96
CA THR A 112 -16.71 6.40 10.42
C THR A 112 -15.30 6.83 10.84
N ASP A 113 -14.64 7.66 10.02
CA ASP A 113 -13.30 8.23 10.26
C ASP A 113 -12.17 7.20 10.45
N GLN A 114 -12.37 5.96 9.96
CA GLN A 114 -11.29 4.98 9.92
C GLN A 114 -10.40 5.26 8.71
N ARG A 115 -9.08 5.28 8.93
CA ARG A 115 -8.08 5.53 7.90
C ARG A 115 -7.39 4.22 7.49
N PHE A 116 -7.32 3.99 6.18
CA PHE A 116 -6.64 2.86 5.56
C PHE A 116 -5.71 3.30 4.44
N ASP A 117 -4.47 2.83 4.49
CA ASP A 117 -3.55 2.93 3.35
C ASP A 117 -3.90 1.85 2.33
N LEU A 118 -3.96 2.27 1.07
CA LEU A 118 -4.13 1.39 -0.08
C LEU A 118 -2.82 1.30 -0.85
N GLN A 119 -2.36 0.08 -1.12
CA GLN A 119 -1.08 -0.15 -1.79
C GLN A 119 -1.19 -1.29 -2.80
N PHE A 120 -0.76 -1.04 -4.03
CA PHE A 120 -0.51 -2.11 -5.01
C PHE A 120 0.82 -2.79 -4.75
N LYS A 121 0.87 -4.11 -4.90
CA LYS A 121 2.10 -4.90 -4.91
C LYS A 121 2.21 -5.67 -6.20
N GLY A 122 3.34 -5.52 -6.90
CA GLY A 122 3.57 -6.09 -8.22
C GLY A 122 3.20 -5.13 -9.37
N SER A 123 2.99 -3.85 -9.09
CA SER A 123 2.50 -2.83 -10.02
C SER A 123 3.59 -2.19 -10.91
N GLY A 124 4.77 -2.79 -10.97
CA GLY A 124 5.88 -2.33 -11.80
C GLY A 124 7.05 -1.76 -11.00
N PRO A 125 8.14 -1.38 -11.69
CA PRO A 125 9.34 -0.88 -11.06
C PRO A 125 9.13 0.49 -10.43
N THR A 126 9.87 0.73 -9.35
CA THR A 126 9.95 2.00 -8.65
C THR A 126 11.43 2.42 -8.53
N ARG A 127 11.70 3.58 -7.96
CA ARG A 127 13.06 4.00 -7.62
C ARG A 127 13.82 2.98 -6.74
N TYR A 128 13.08 2.17 -5.99
CA TYR A 128 13.63 1.23 -5.01
C TYR A 128 13.74 -0.21 -5.55
N SER A 129 13.51 -0.45 -6.83
CA SER A 129 13.50 -1.80 -7.43
C SER A 129 14.88 -2.43 -7.57
N ARG A 130 15.96 -1.68 -7.44
CA ARG A 130 17.35 -2.19 -7.52
C ARG A 130 17.60 -3.02 -8.79
N GLY A 131 17.09 -2.55 -9.94
CA GLY A 131 17.19 -3.26 -11.22
C GLY A 131 16.15 -4.36 -11.44
N GLY A 132 15.27 -4.63 -10.48
CA GLY A 132 14.17 -5.58 -10.65
C GLY A 132 13.02 -5.03 -11.48
N ASP A 133 12.19 -5.93 -12.03
CA ASP A 133 11.03 -5.60 -12.87
C ASP A 133 9.84 -4.99 -12.09
N GLY A 134 9.88 -5.01 -10.77
CA GLY A 134 8.79 -4.52 -9.93
C GLY A 134 7.49 -5.33 -10.04
N ARG A 135 7.51 -6.46 -10.75
CA ARG A 135 6.36 -7.34 -10.97
C ARG A 135 6.31 -8.46 -9.93
N ALA A 136 5.16 -9.10 -9.83
CA ALA A 136 4.94 -10.25 -8.96
C ALA A 136 4.21 -11.37 -9.70
N ALA A 137 4.54 -12.63 -9.40
CA ALA A 137 3.83 -13.78 -9.93
C ALA A 137 2.53 -14.04 -9.14
N LEU A 138 1.54 -14.64 -9.80
CA LEU A 138 0.20 -14.92 -9.25
C LEU A 138 0.25 -15.76 -7.97
N GLY A 139 1.02 -16.85 -7.95
CA GLY A 139 1.08 -17.75 -6.80
C GLY A 139 1.46 -17.05 -5.49
N PRO A 140 2.56 -16.26 -5.42
CA PRO A 140 2.89 -15.44 -4.26
C PRO A 140 1.82 -14.43 -3.85
N MET A 141 1.09 -13.85 -4.80
CA MET A 141 0.02 -12.88 -4.48
C MET A 141 -1.21 -13.57 -3.87
N LEU A 142 -1.60 -14.72 -4.39
CA LEU A 142 -2.66 -15.55 -3.79
C LEU A 142 -2.28 -16.07 -2.42
N ARG A 143 -1.03 -16.51 -2.23
CA ARG A 143 -0.54 -16.95 -0.91
C ARG A 143 -0.62 -15.82 0.11
N GLU A 144 -0.21 -14.60 -0.25
CA GLU A 144 -0.31 -13.45 0.64
C GLU A 144 -1.77 -13.11 0.95
N TYR A 145 -2.67 -13.17 -0.04
CA TYR A 145 -4.10 -12.98 0.16
C TYR A 145 -4.67 -13.98 1.18
N ILE A 146 -4.45 -15.28 0.94
CA ILE A 146 -4.98 -16.35 1.80
C ILE A 146 -4.48 -16.21 3.23
N ILE A 147 -3.18 -16.00 3.42
CA ILE A 147 -2.57 -15.95 4.75
C ILE A 147 -2.99 -14.67 5.50
N SER A 148 -3.04 -13.53 4.84
CA SER A 148 -3.46 -12.29 5.49
C SER A 148 -4.91 -12.36 5.99
N GLU A 149 -5.80 -12.94 5.20
CA GLU A 149 -7.20 -13.10 5.59
C GLU A 149 -7.39 -14.20 6.65
N ALA A 150 -6.58 -15.28 6.60
CA ALA A 150 -6.55 -16.29 7.66
C ALA A 150 -6.08 -15.69 9.00
N MET A 151 -5.04 -14.87 9.00
CA MET A 151 -4.57 -14.17 10.21
C MET A 151 -5.65 -13.23 10.76
N GLN A 152 -6.34 -12.48 9.90
CA GLN A 152 -7.46 -11.64 10.32
C GLN A 152 -8.58 -12.48 10.98
N ALA A 153 -8.91 -13.65 10.42
CA ALA A 153 -9.92 -14.54 10.98
C ALA A 153 -9.52 -15.12 12.34
N LEU A 154 -8.22 -15.23 12.60
CA LEU A 154 -7.64 -15.62 13.87
C LEU A 154 -7.46 -14.45 14.86
N ASN A 155 -7.93 -13.24 14.52
CA ASN A 155 -7.75 -12.02 15.29
C ASN A 155 -6.27 -11.61 15.49
N ILE A 156 -5.41 -11.97 14.55
CA ILE A 156 -4.02 -11.53 14.52
C ILE A 156 -3.93 -10.25 13.67
N PRO A 157 -3.53 -9.11 14.24
CA PRO A 157 -3.41 -7.86 13.49
C PRO A 157 -2.45 -7.99 12.32
N THR A 158 -2.92 -7.68 11.13
CA THR A 158 -2.14 -7.83 9.89
C THR A 158 -2.61 -6.87 8.79
N THR A 159 -1.80 -6.74 7.76
CA THR A 159 -2.21 -6.14 6.48
C THR A 159 -3.28 -7.02 5.84
N ARG A 160 -4.36 -6.40 5.37
CA ARG A 160 -5.46 -7.09 4.67
C ARG A 160 -5.23 -7.11 3.17
N SER A 161 -5.91 -8.00 2.48
CA SER A 161 -5.87 -8.13 1.03
C SER A 161 -7.25 -7.87 0.43
N LEU A 162 -7.35 -6.87 -0.47
CA LEU A 162 -8.62 -6.46 -1.07
C LEU A 162 -8.88 -7.15 -2.41
N ALA A 163 -7.86 -7.21 -3.27
CA ALA A 163 -8.01 -7.79 -4.61
C ALA A 163 -6.69 -8.41 -5.10
N VAL A 164 -6.80 -9.47 -5.91
CA VAL A 164 -5.71 -9.97 -6.75
C VAL A 164 -6.19 -9.93 -8.19
N VAL A 165 -5.40 -9.31 -9.06
CA VAL A 165 -5.68 -9.13 -10.49
C VAL A 165 -4.50 -9.69 -11.27
N THR A 166 -4.71 -10.55 -12.28
CA THR A 166 -3.67 -10.88 -13.26
C THR A 166 -3.45 -9.69 -14.18
N HIS A 167 -2.28 -9.60 -14.83
CA HIS A 167 -2.00 -8.46 -15.71
C HIS A 167 -1.78 -8.83 -17.19
N GLY A 168 -2.03 -10.12 -17.55
CA GLY A 168 -1.94 -10.59 -18.91
C GLY A 168 -0.52 -10.83 -19.44
N GLU A 169 0.51 -10.54 -18.62
CA GLU A 169 1.92 -10.68 -18.98
C GLU A 169 2.59 -11.75 -18.13
N GLN A 170 3.68 -12.32 -18.63
CA GLN A 170 4.49 -13.28 -17.90
C GLN A 170 5.55 -12.55 -17.06
N VAL A 171 5.81 -13.10 -15.89
CA VAL A 171 6.91 -12.70 -15.00
C VAL A 171 7.98 -13.76 -15.02
N TYR A 172 9.18 -13.40 -15.43
CA TYR A 172 10.30 -14.31 -15.54
C TYR A 172 11.04 -14.41 -14.20
N ARG A 173 11.13 -15.63 -13.66
CA ARG A 173 11.91 -16.02 -12.49
C ARG A 173 12.79 -17.21 -12.87
N GLU A 174 12.78 -18.29 -12.13
CA GLU A 174 13.38 -19.58 -12.61
C GLU A 174 12.62 -20.13 -13.81
N THR A 175 11.32 -19.87 -13.85
CA THR A 175 10.42 -20.20 -14.97
C THR A 175 9.56 -19.01 -15.31
N SER A 176 8.87 -19.06 -16.46
CA SER A 176 7.84 -18.10 -16.83
C SER A 176 6.56 -18.37 -16.03
N LEU A 177 6.04 -17.37 -15.34
CA LEU A 177 4.87 -17.46 -14.46
C LEU A 177 3.85 -16.36 -14.81
N PRO A 178 2.55 -16.63 -14.69
CA PRO A 178 1.56 -15.57 -14.84
C PRO A 178 1.78 -14.47 -13.81
N GLY A 179 1.77 -13.23 -14.28
CA GLY A 179 1.95 -12.08 -13.43
C GLY A 179 0.65 -11.61 -12.80
N ALA A 180 0.75 -10.98 -11.62
CA ALA A 180 -0.39 -10.44 -10.89
C ALA A 180 -0.03 -9.24 -10.01
N ILE A 181 -1.07 -8.50 -9.65
CA ILE A 181 -1.02 -7.37 -8.73
C ILE A 181 -1.96 -7.67 -7.58
N LEU A 182 -1.46 -7.46 -6.35
CA LEU A 182 -2.26 -7.52 -5.12
C LEU A 182 -2.54 -6.11 -4.62
N THR A 183 -3.80 -5.80 -4.32
CA THR A 183 -4.17 -4.60 -3.57
C THR A 183 -4.18 -4.91 -2.08
N ARG A 184 -3.26 -4.27 -1.35
CA ARG A 184 -3.15 -4.33 0.11
C ARG A 184 -3.93 -3.20 0.76
N VAL A 185 -4.44 -3.48 1.95
CA VAL A 185 -5.09 -2.52 2.83
C VAL A 185 -4.45 -2.62 4.22
N ALA A 186 -4.02 -1.51 4.78
CA ALA A 186 -3.46 -1.48 6.13
C ALA A 186 -3.84 -0.19 6.84
N ARG A 187 -3.81 -0.19 8.17
CA ARG A 187 -3.90 1.06 8.94
C ARG A 187 -2.74 2.00 8.64
N SER A 188 -1.59 1.43 8.27
CA SER A 188 -0.40 2.14 7.84
C SER A 188 0.58 1.20 7.16
N HIS A 189 1.37 1.75 6.25
CA HIS A 189 2.56 1.09 5.70
C HIS A 189 3.86 1.66 6.29
N ILE A 190 3.80 2.49 7.32
CA ILE A 190 4.97 2.89 8.11
C ILE A 190 5.54 1.65 8.80
N ARG A 191 6.85 1.53 8.77
CA ARG A 191 7.60 0.41 9.33
C ARG A 191 8.67 0.93 10.31
N VAL A 192 9.18 0.08 11.19
CA VAL A 192 10.44 0.33 11.88
C VAL A 192 11.53 0.75 10.88
N GLY A 193 11.55 0.10 9.71
CA GLY A 193 12.46 0.42 8.62
C GLY A 193 12.33 1.83 8.04
N THR A 194 11.18 2.50 8.18
CA THR A 194 11.03 3.91 7.78
C THR A 194 11.85 4.82 8.71
N PHE A 195 11.79 4.58 10.01
CA PHE A 195 12.64 5.28 11.01
C PHE A 195 14.12 4.95 10.81
N GLN A 196 14.46 3.68 10.55
CA GLN A 196 15.84 3.27 10.26
C GLN A 196 16.40 3.99 9.04
N PHE A 197 15.59 4.15 7.99
CA PHE A 197 15.97 4.90 6.80
C PHE A 197 16.25 6.36 7.10
N ALA A 198 15.34 7.04 7.83
CA ALA A 198 15.52 8.43 8.23
C ALA A 198 16.79 8.60 9.11
N ALA A 199 17.03 7.67 10.05
CA ALA A 199 18.20 7.68 10.90
C ALA A 199 19.52 7.55 10.11
N LEU A 200 19.57 6.68 9.09
CA LEU A 200 20.73 6.53 8.21
C LEU A 200 21.07 7.81 7.43
N LYS A 201 20.08 8.63 7.14
CA LYS A 201 20.27 9.92 6.49
C LYS A 201 20.76 11.01 7.44
N GLN A 202 20.82 10.71 8.75
CA GLN A 202 21.23 11.64 9.82
C GLN A 202 20.42 12.94 9.84
N ASP A 203 19.21 12.89 9.30
CA ASP A 203 18.29 14.02 9.24
C ASP A 203 17.36 14.00 10.45
N ARG A 204 17.73 14.76 11.47
CA ARG A 204 16.98 14.85 12.72
C ARG A 204 15.58 15.46 12.53
N GLU A 205 15.44 16.41 11.62
CA GLU A 205 14.16 17.05 11.34
C GLU A 205 13.18 16.05 10.73
N THR A 206 13.62 15.26 9.74
CA THR A 206 12.83 14.19 9.16
C THR A 206 12.44 13.15 10.21
N ILE A 207 13.35 12.74 11.10
CA ILE A 207 13.03 11.79 12.18
C ILE A 207 11.96 12.36 13.11
N GLN A 208 12.10 13.62 13.53
CA GLN A 208 11.12 14.26 14.40
C GLN A 208 9.76 14.42 13.74
N THR A 209 9.72 14.86 12.48
CA THR A 209 8.48 14.99 11.69
C THR A 209 7.79 13.64 11.53
N LEU A 210 8.55 12.57 11.23
CA LEU A 210 8.01 11.20 11.12
C LEU A 210 7.48 10.70 12.47
N LEU A 211 8.17 10.99 13.57
CA LEU A 211 7.75 10.64 14.94
C LEU A 211 6.41 11.31 15.27
N ASP A 212 6.32 12.64 15.10
CA ASP A 212 5.12 13.40 15.41
C ASP A 212 3.94 12.97 14.52
N TYR A 213 4.19 12.71 13.23
CA TYR A 213 3.18 12.16 12.32
C TYR A 213 2.68 10.78 12.77
N THR A 214 3.60 9.88 13.14
CA THR A 214 3.27 8.52 13.58
C THR A 214 2.44 8.54 14.86
N ILE A 215 2.83 9.36 15.84
CA ILE A 215 2.10 9.55 17.08
C ILE A 215 0.71 10.09 16.80
N LYS A 216 0.61 11.22 16.08
CA LYS A 216 -0.68 11.83 15.75
C LYS A 216 -1.64 10.86 15.05
N ARG A 217 -1.11 9.99 14.20
CA ARG A 217 -1.92 9.09 13.38
C ARG A 217 -2.31 7.80 14.10
N HIS A 218 -1.42 7.22 14.90
CA HIS A 218 -1.58 5.86 15.41
C HIS A 218 -1.63 5.75 16.93
N HIS A 219 -1.13 6.78 17.61
CA HIS A 219 -0.97 6.82 19.06
C HIS A 219 -1.29 8.20 19.62
N PRO A 220 -2.45 8.80 19.29
CA PRO A 220 -2.81 10.15 19.73
C PRO A 220 -2.84 10.26 21.27
N GLU A 221 -3.00 9.13 21.97
CA GLU A 221 -2.96 9.03 23.43
C GLU A 221 -1.59 9.41 24.04
N ILE A 222 -0.51 9.31 23.28
CA ILE A 222 0.82 9.72 23.74
C ILE A 222 0.91 11.26 23.91
N GLY A 223 0.23 12.00 23.04
CA GLY A 223 0.02 13.45 23.12
C GLY A 223 1.25 14.26 23.53
N GLU A 224 1.18 14.82 24.71
CA GLU A 224 2.19 15.74 25.29
C GLU A 224 3.26 15.03 26.16
N SER A 225 3.52 13.74 25.92
CA SER A 225 4.58 13.02 26.63
C SER A 225 5.93 13.77 26.56
N GLN A 226 6.63 13.88 27.71
CA GLN A 226 7.95 14.49 27.77
C GLN A 226 9.02 13.70 27.00
N ASN A 227 8.79 12.40 26.80
CA ASN A 227 9.68 11.52 26.02
C ASN A 227 8.91 10.74 24.97
N LYS A 228 8.45 11.45 23.93
CA LYS A 228 7.68 10.87 22.82
C LYS A 228 8.32 9.63 22.18
N PRO A 229 9.65 9.57 21.91
CA PRO A 229 10.26 8.38 21.33
C PRO A 229 10.09 7.12 22.19
N LEU A 230 10.31 7.25 23.51
CA LEU A 230 10.17 6.13 24.43
C LEU A 230 8.71 5.71 24.56
N SER A 231 7.80 6.67 24.71
CA SER A 231 6.35 6.39 24.79
C SER A 231 5.82 5.72 23.53
N LEU A 232 6.32 6.10 22.33
CA LEU A 232 5.96 5.40 21.09
C LEU A 232 6.48 3.96 21.09
N LEU A 233 7.72 3.73 21.53
CA LEU A 233 8.30 2.39 21.63
C LEU A 233 7.49 1.51 22.57
N GLU A 234 7.13 2.00 23.76
CA GLU A 234 6.28 1.31 24.74
C GLU A 234 4.92 0.95 24.13
N ALA A 235 4.23 1.90 23.52
CA ALA A 235 2.93 1.67 22.88
C ALA A 235 2.98 0.64 21.73
N VAL A 236 4.08 0.60 20.97
CA VAL A 236 4.30 -0.42 19.94
C VAL A 236 4.55 -1.78 20.55
N ILE A 237 5.34 -1.89 21.62
CA ILE A 237 5.61 -3.14 22.34
C ILE A 237 4.31 -3.72 22.91
N GLU A 238 3.48 -2.90 23.53
CA GLU A 238 2.20 -3.32 24.13
C GLU A 238 1.21 -3.88 23.08
N LYS A 239 1.31 -3.46 21.81
CA LYS A 239 0.45 -3.94 20.72
C LYS A 239 0.97 -5.21 20.05
N GLN A 240 2.20 -5.63 20.30
CA GLN A 240 2.80 -6.83 19.70
C GLN A 240 2.55 -8.08 20.57
#